data_a71b1292c133dfdc8855effa9a4dc866
#
_entry.id   a71b1292c133dfdc8855effa9a4dc866
#
_cell.length_a   1.000
_cell.length_b   1.000
_cell.length_c   1.000
_cell.angle_alpha   90.00
_cell.angle_beta   90.00
_cell.angle_gamma   90.00
#
_symmetry.space_group_name_H-M   'P 1'
#
loop_
_entity.id
_entity.type
_entity.pdbx_description
1 polymer ?
#
loop_
_entity_poly.entity_id
_entity_poly.type
_entity_poly.pdbx_seq_one_letter_code
_entity_poly.pdbx_strand_id
1 'polypeptide(L)'
;MQVRDVMTTRPDYLSIDATIREVAERMSHDSSGFEPLVQGDKISCTITDRDIAVRAVAEGKSPDDKASSIATQDVLYAYEDEDVVDVLKNMQEQRVQRLIVLNNANDKDLSGVVTVGDIADRYDDDAMAREIVNCSKHYH
;
A
#
# COMPACT_ATOMS: atom_id res chain seq x y z
N MET A 1 -17.49 -9.51 -4.09
CA MET A 1 -17.01 -8.22 -3.55
C MET A 1 -15.75 -7.82 -4.29
N GLN A 2 -15.75 -6.66 -4.87
CA GLN A 2 -14.61 -6.14 -5.62
C GLN A 2 -13.71 -5.28 -4.73
N VAL A 3 -12.47 -5.11 -5.14
CA VAL A 3 -11.49 -4.28 -4.42
C VAL A 3 -12.02 -2.88 -4.18
N ARG A 4 -12.73 -2.29 -5.17
CA ARG A 4 -13.30 -0.94 -5.02
C ARG A 4 -14.26 -0.80 -3.83
N ASP A 5 -14.85 -1.91 -3.39
CA ASP A 5 -15.83 -1.90 -2.28
C ASP A 5 -15.14 -1.81 -0.92
N VAL A 6 -13.86 -2.15 -0.84
CA VAL A 6 -13.12 -2.23 0.43
C VAL A 6 -11.87 -1.36 0.46
N MET A 7 -11.37 -0.89 -0.68
CA MET A 7 -10.15 -0.07 -0.72
C MET A 7 -10.32 1.25 0.02
N THR A 8 -9.20 1.81 0.44
CA THR A 8 -9.13 3.15 1.01
C THR A 8 -8.72 4.13 -0.08
N THR A 9 -9.53 5.17 -0.28
CA THR A 9 -9.20 6.30 -1.14
C THR A 9 -8.86 7.50 -0.27
N ARG A 10 -7.99 8.38 -0.78
CA ARG A 10 -7.57 9.59 -0.05
C ARG A 10 -7.74 10.81 -0.95
N PRO A 11 -7.95 12.00 -0.36
CA PRO A 11 -8.11 13.22 -1.16
C PRO A 11 -6.89 13.53 -2.01
N ASP A 12 -5.71 13.20 -1.52
CA ASP A 12 -4.44 13.42 -2.21
C ASP A 12 -3.38 12.41 -1.77
N TYR A 13 -2.31 12.33 -2.54
CA TYR A 13 -1.15 11.49 -2.26
C TYR A 13 0.12 12.33 -2.36
N LEU A 14 1.16 11.93 -1.64
CA LEU A 14 2.43 12.63 -1.65
C LEU A 14 3.17 12.45 -2.98
N SER A 15 3.82 13.53 -3.42
CA SER A 15 4.67 13.52 -4.60
C SER A 15 5.97 12.75 -4.34
N ILE A 16 6.60 12.27 -5.42
CA ILE A 16 7.93 11.65 -5.36
C ILE A 16 9.00 12.61 -4.79
N ASP A 17 8.72 13.90 -4.75
CA ASP A 17 9.64 14.90 -4.17
C ASP A 17 9.50 15.06 -2.66
N ALA A 18 8.58 14.37 -2.03
CA ALA A 18 8.37 14.44 -0.59
C ALA A 18 9.61 13.97 0.19
N THR A 19 9.83 14.58 1.33
CA THR A 19 10.89 14.17 2.26
C THR A 19 10.44 12.98 3.11
N ILE A 20 11.42 12.30 3.71
CA ILE A 20 11.14 11.22 4.66
C ILE A 20 10.26 11.74 5.81
N ARG A 21 10.54 12.94 6.31
CA ARG A 21 9.72 13.57 7.36
C ARG A 21 8.28 13.76 6.93
N GLU A 22 8.04 14.29 5.72
CA GLU A 22 6.68 14.48 5.20
C GLU A 22 5.92 13.19 5.10
N VAL A 23 6.59 12.10 4.68
CA VAL A 23 5.96 10.77 4.63
C VAL A 23 5.60 10.30 6.05
N ALA A 24 6.52 10.42 7.00
CA ALA A 24 6.28 10.03 8.39
C ALA A 24 5.11 10.82 9.01
N GLU A 25 5.04 12.13 8.74
CA GLU A 25 3.92 12.96 9.19
C GLU A 25 2.60 12.52 8.56
N ARG A 26 2.61 12.18 7.28
CA ARG A 26 1.41 11.66 6.59
C ARG A 26 0.97 10.32 7.18
N MET A 27 1.90 9.42 7.50
CA MET A 27 1.59 8.16 8.17
C MET A 27 0.90 8.39 9.51
N SER A 28 1.35 9.38 10.26
CA SER A 28 0.72 9.77 11.53
C SER A 28 -0.70 10.29 11.31
N HIS A 29 -0.89 11.16 10.32
CA HIS A 29 -2.19 11.74 9.99
C HIS A 29 -3.19 10.68 9.49
N ASP A 30 -2.73 9.78 8.63
CA ASP A 30 -3.57 8.76 8.01
C ASP A 30 -3.72 7.50 8.87
N SER A 31 -2.98 7.38 9.96
CA SER A 31 -2.88 6.15 10.77
C SER A 31 -2.50 4.96 9.89
N SER A 32 -1.52 5.14 9.02
CA SER A 32 -1.10 4.16 8.01
C SER A 32 0.41 3.95 8.08
N GLY A 33 0.83 2.71 7.87
CA GLY A 33 2.25 2.37 7.72
C GLY A 33 2.69 2.21 6.27
N PHE A 34 1.86 2.66 5.31
CA PHE A 34 2.10 2.46 3.89
C PHE A 34 1.60 3.68 3.12
N GLU A 35 2.50 4.31 2.36
CA GLU A 35 2.18 5.51 1.59
C GLU A 35 2.65 5.36 0.15
N PRO A 36 1.76 5.60 -0.83
CA PRO A 36 2.18 5.73 -2.23
C PRO A 36 2.80 7.10 -2.48
N LEU A 37 3.80 7.14 -3.35
CA LEU A 37 4.37 8.38 -3.88
C LEU A 37 4.04 8.45 -5.36
N VAL A 38 3.52 9.60 -5.79
CA VAL A 38 3.00 9.77 -7.15
C VAL A 38 3.77 10.81 -7.93
N GLN A 39 3.69 10.68 -9.24
CA GLN A 39 4.11 11.70 -10.19
C GLN A 39 2.90 11.97 -11.09
N GLY A 40 2.23 13.10 -10.84
CA GLY A 40 0.92 13.35 -11.42
C GLY A 40 -0.12 12.36 -10.87
N ASP A 41 -0.85 11.71 -11.75
CA ASP A 41 -1.85 10.69 -11.39
C ASP A 41 -1.28 9.27 -11.33
N LYS A 42 0.03 9.11 -11.61
CA LYS A 42 0.67 7.81 -11.71
C LYS A 42 1.44 7.47 -10.45
N ILE A 43 1.30 6.23 -10.03
CA ILE A 43 2.13 5.70 -8.95
C ILE A 43 3.59 5.59 -9.41
N SER A 44 4.52 6.04 -8.58
CA SER A 44 5.94 5.95 -8.85
C SER A 44 6.62 4.90 -7.99
N CYS A 45 6.36 4.97 -6.69
CA CYS A 45 6.95 4.05 -5.72
C CYS A 45 6.11 4.03 -4.45
N THR A 46 6.43 3.12 -3.55
CA THR A 46 5.75 2.99 -2.27
C THR A 46 6.77 3.00 -1.14
N ILE A 47 6.34 3.48 0.02
CA ILE A 47 7.18 3.53 1.20
C ILE A 47 6.40 3.05 2.42
N THR A 48 7.05 2.23 3.24
CA THR A 48 6.47 1.70 4.48
C THR A 48 7.16 2.29 5.70
N ASP A 49 6.52 2.18 6.84
CA ASP A 49 7.11 2.50 8.14
C ASP A 49 8.39 1.67 8.38
N ARG A 50 8.42 0.41 7.95
CA ARG A 50 9.62 -0.42 8.02
C ARG A 50 10.74 0.14 7.15
N ASP A 51 10.45 0.63 5.95
CA ASP A 51 11.46 1.28 5.10
C ASP A 51 12.10 2.47 5.82
N ILE A 52 11.30 3.27 6.50
CA ILE A 52 11.82 4.41 7.28
C ILE A 52 12.72 3.94 8.41
N ALA A 53 12.30 2.92 9.16
CA ALA A 53 13.10 2.41 10.27
C ALA A 53 14.41 1.78 9.80
N VAL A 54 14.37 0.94 8.78
CA VAL A 54 15.50 0.10 8.37
C VAL A 54 16.41 0.82 7.37
N ARG A 55 15.83 1.54 6.41
CA ARG A 55 16.60 2.17 5.34
C ARG A 55 16.94 3.63 5.60
N ALA A 56 16.24 4.29 6.50
CA ALA A 56 16.54 5.67 6.87
C ALA A 56 17.18 5.74 8.24
N VAL A 57 16.49 5.39 9.30
CA VAL A 57 16.98 5.55 10.67
C VAL A 57 18.21 4.69 10.92
N ALA A 58 18.17 3.40 10.60
CA ALA A 58 19.28 2.49 10.83
C ALA A 58 20.53 2.86 10.02
N GLU A 59 20.36 3.45 8.84
CA GLU A 59 21.46 3.84 7.96
C GLU A 59 21.89 5.30 8.11
N GLY A 60 21.32 6.02 9.06
CA GLY A 60 21.73 7.39 9.39
C GLY A 60 21.33 8.44 8.37
N LYS A 61 20.28 8.20 7.58
CA LYS A 61 19.77 9.22 6.64
C LYS A 61 19.06 10.33 7.39
N SER A 62 19.11 11.53 6.81
CA SER A 62 18.39 12.68 7.34
C SER A 62 16.89 12.58 7.05
N PRO A 63 16.02 13.02 7.97
CA PRO A 63 14.59 13.18 7.67
C PRO A 63 14.31 14.13 6.51
N ASP A 64 15.24 15.00 6.17
CA ASP A 64 15.13 15.95 5.07
C ASP A 64 15.53 15.37 3.71
N ASP A 65 16.06 14.13 3.69
CA ASP A 65 16.36 13.43 2.45
C ASP A 65 15.05 13.05 1.74
N LYS A 66 15.13 12.85 0.42
CA LYS A 66 13.95 12.44 -0.34
C LYS A 66 13.50 11.03 0.02
N ALA A 67 12.20 10.88 0.23
CA ALA A 67 11.61 9.58 0.53
C ALA A 67 11.83 8.55 -0.59
N SER A 68 11.90 9.01 -1.84
CA SER A 68 12.17 8.14 -2.99
C SER A 68 13.52 7.40 -2.89
N SER A 69 14.47 7.94 -2.11
CA SER A 69 15.77 7.29 -1.92
C SER A 69 15.70 5.99 -1.12
N ILE A 70 14.64 5.80 -0.34
CA ILE A 70 14.44 4.59 0.48
C ILE A 70 13.18 3.80 0.09
N ALA A 71 12.43 4.27 -0.90
CA ALA A 71 11.16 3.69 -1.31
C ALA A 71 11.36 2.41 -2.15
N THR A 72 10.32 1.59 -2.20
CA THR A 72 10.27 0.40 -3.05
C THR A 72 9.79 0.80 -4.44
N GLN A 73 10.60 0.49 -5.47
CA GLN A 73 10.32 0.86 -6.86
C GLN A 73 9.43 -0.15 -7.59
N ASP A 74 9.52 -1.42 -7.22
CA ASP A 74 8.70 -2.49 -7.78
C ASP A 74 7.34 -2.50 -7.10
N VAL A 75 6.39 -1.75 -7.65
CA VAL A 75 5.07 -1.57 -7.07
C VAL A 75 4.18 -2.76 -7.41
N LEU A 76 3.65 -3.41 -6.37
CA LEU A 76 2.65 -4.46 -6.52
C LEU A 76 1.26 -3.83 -6.49
N TYR A 77 0.40 -4.22 -7.41
CA TYR A 77 -0.90 -3.59 -7.56
C TYR A 77 -2.00 -4.59 -7.90
N ALA A 78 -3.24 -4.14 -7.72
CA ALA A 78 -4.45 -4.78 -8.20
C ALA A 78 -5.30 -3.73 -8.92
N TYR A 79 -6.25 -4.16 -9.74
CA TYR A 79 -7.25 -3.27 -10.32
C TYR A 79 -8.48 -3.22 -9.43
N GLU A 80 -9.18 -2.09 -9.45
CA GLU A 80 -10.32 -1.86 -8.57
C GLU A 80 -11.50 -2.80 -8.80
N ASP A 81 -11.59 -3.43 -9.97
CA ASP A 81 -12.65 -4.37 -10.33
C ASP A 81 -12.30 -5.84 -10.06
N GLU A 82 -11.11 -6.13 -9.55
CA GLU A 82 -10.73 -7.50 -9.19
C GLU A 82 -11.51 -7.99 -7.98
N ASP A 83 -11.75 -9.30 -7.93
CA ASP A 83 -12.40 -9.94 -6.79
C ASP A 83 -11.48 -9.96 -5.57
N VAL A 84 -12.04 -9.65 -4.41
CA VAL A 84 -11.29 -9.56 -3.15
C VAL A 84 -10.59 -10.86 -2.79
N VAL A 85 -11.21 -12.02 -3.06
CA VAL A 85 -10.59 -13.33 -2.76
C VAL A 85 -9.35 -13.55 -3.63
N ASP A 86 -9.42 -13.17 -4.90
CA ASP A 86 -8.27 -13.29 -5.82
C ASP A 86 -7.13 -12.37 -5.38
N VAL A 87 -7.46 -11.17 -4.90
CA VAL A 87 -6.48 -10.22 -4.38
C VAL A 87 -5.81 -10.76 -3.11
N LEU A 88 -6.56 -11.37 -2.20
CA LEU A 88 -5.99 -12.01 -1.01
C LEU A 88 -5.02 -13.14 -1.39
N LYS A 89 -5.37 -13.94 -2.39
CA LYS A 89 -4.47 -14.98 -2.88
C LYS A 89 -3.20 -14.41 -3.49
N ASN A 90 -3.32 -13.31 -4.24
CA ASN A 90 -2.17 -12.59 -4.78
C ASN A 90 -1.27 -12.08 -3.65
N MET A 91 -1.84 -11.48 -2.61
CA MET A 91 -1.08 -11.03 -1.44
C MET A 91 -0.31 -12.19 -0.78
N GLN A 92 -0.93 -13.37 -0.68
CA GLN A 92 -0.26 -14.57 -0.15
C GLN A 92 0.94 -14.98 -1.01
N GLU A 93 0.76 -15.03 -2.32
CA GLU A 93 1.81 -15.41 -3.27
C GLU A 93 2.99 -14.44 -3.22
N GLN A 94 2.70 -13.15 -3.13
CA GLN A 94 3.71 -12.09 -3.06
C GLN A 94 4.25 -11.87 -1.64
N ARG A 95 3.66 -12.49 -0.63
CA ARG A 95 4.02 -12.34 0.79
C ARG A 95 3.92 -10.89 1.26
N VAL A 96 2.89 -10.20 0.84
CA VAL A 96 2.58 -8.82 1.25
C VAL A 96 1.17 -8.76 1.82
N GLN A 97 0.88 -7.71 2.58
CA GLN A 97 -0.44 -7.50 3.19
C GLN A 97 -1.12 -6.22 2.70
N ARG A 98 -0.59 -5.64 1.62
CA ARG A 98 -1.08 -4.39 1.06
C ARG A 98 -0.73 -4.30 -0.42
N LEU A 99 -1.60 -3.68 -1.18
CA LEU A 99 -1.38 -3.44 -2.60
C LEU A 99 -1.86 -2.03 -2.97
N ILE A 100 -1.24 -1.48 -3.98
CA ILE A 100 -1.75 -0.30 -4.67
C ILE A 100 -2.95 -0.73 -5.50
N VAL A 101 -3.94 0.13 -5.61
CA VAL A 101 -5.11 -0.11 -6.47
C VAL A 101 -5.08 0.89 -7.63
N LEU A 102 -5.15 0.36 -8.85
CA LEU A 102 -5.21 1.14 -10.09
C LEU A 102 -6.62 1.08 -10.67
N ASN A 103 -7.01 2.13 -11.39
CA ASN A 103 -8.36 2.22 -11.93
C ASN A 103 -8.65 1.20 -13.04
N ASN A 104 -7.74 1.07 -14.02
CA ASN A 104 -7.87 0.10 -15.11
C ASN A 104 -6.52 -0.11 -15.81
N ALA A 105 -6.46 -1.11 -16.69
CA ALA A 105 -5.24 -1.50 -17.39
C ALA A 105 -4.79 -0.48 -18.44
N ASN A 106 -5.72 0.34 -18.96
CA ASN A 106 -5.39 1.34 -19.99
C ASN A 106 -4.73 2.58 -19.40
N ASP A 107 -5.33 3.14 -18.35
CA ASP A 107 -4.89 4.40 -17.74
C ASP A 107 -3.88 4.16 -16.63
N LYS A 108 -4.08 3.14 -15.82
CA LYS A 108 -3.26 2.80 -14.65
C LYS A 108 -3.08 3.99 -13.70
N ASP A 109 -4.16 4.74 -13.49
CA ASP A 109 -4.16 5.83 -12.52
C ASP A 109 -4.35 5.28 -11.11
N LEU A 110 -3.70 5.90 -10.15
CA LEU A 110 -3.83 5.51 -8.76
C LEU A 110 -5.26 5.75 -8.28
N SER A 111 -5.93 4.69 -7.85
CA SER A 111 -7.31 4.71 -7.35
C SER A 111 -7.37 4.69 -5.83
N GLY A 112 -6.48 3.95 -5.20
CA GLY A 112 -6.47 3.80 -3.76
C GLY A 112 -5.42 2.80 -3.30
N VAL A 113 -5.58 2.35 -2.08
CA VAL A 113 -4.77 1.29 -1.48
C VAL A 113 -5.70 0.25 -0.84
N VAL A 114 -5.26 -0.99 -0.80
CA VAL A 114 -6.02 -2.05 -0.12
C VAL A 114 -5.08 -2.83 0.77
N THR A 115 -5.53 -3.11 1.99
CA THR A 115 -4.79 -3.91 2.96
C THR A 115 -5.61 -5.11 3.39
N VAL A 116 -4.93 -6.11 3.96
CA VAL A 116 -5.64 -7.24 4.60
C VAL A 116 -6.59 -6.72 5.68
N GLY A 117 -6.18 -5.67 6.42
CA GLY A 117 -7.03 -5.03 7.44
C GLY A 117 -8.31 -4.45 6.87
N ASP A 118 -8.24 -3.76 5.72
CA ASP A 118 -9.43 -3.21 5.05
C ASP A 118 -10.42 -4.32 4.68
N ILE A 119 -9.90 -5.44 4.19
CA ILE A 119 -10.72 -6.60 3.82
C ILE A 119 -11.30 -7.26 5.07
N ALA A 120 -10.51 -7.39 6.12
CA ALA A 120 -10.96 -7.98 7.39
C ALA A 120 -12.11 -7.19 8.02
N ASP A 121 -12.09 -5.86 7.89
CA ASP A 121 -13.16 -5.00 8.41
C ASP A 121 -14.50 -5.19 7.68
N ARG A 122 -14.46 -5.70 6.45
CA ARG A 122 -15.63 -5.92 5.60
C ARG A 122 -15.98 -7.39 5.39
N TYR A 123 -15.21 -8.27 5.99
CA TYR A 123 -15.39 -9.71 5.83
C TYR A 123 -16.73 -10.17 6.42
N ASP A 124 -17.38 -11.11 5.73
CA ASP A 124 -18.65 -11.67 6.16
C ASP A 124 -18.81 -13.18 5.87
N ASP A 125 -17.78 -13.87 5.38
CA ASP A 125 -17.86 -15.31 5.12
C ASP A 125 -16.57 -16.06 5.50
N ASP A 126 -16.71 -17.38 5.70
CA ASP A 126 -15.63 -18.25 6.17
C ASP A 126 -14.50 -18.41 5.14
N ALA A 127 -14.80 -18.35 3.85
CA ALA A 127 -13.79 -18.46 2.81
C ALA A 127 -12.85 -17.26 2.83
N MET A 128 -13.39 -16.05 2.99
CA MET A 128 -12.60 -14.83 3.16
C MET A 128 -11.78 -14.89 4.44
N ALA A 129 -12.37 -15.37 5.54
CA ALA A 129 -11.66 -15.48 6.81
C ALA A 129 -10.41 -16.35 6.67
N ARG A 130 -10.53 -17.46 5.98
CA ARG A 130 -9.40 -18.38 5.76
C ARG A 130 -8.28 -17.71 4.98
N GLU A 131 -8.61 -16.99 3.92
CA GLU A 131 -7.61 -16.29 3.11
C GLU A 131 -6.95 -15.14 3.89
N ILE A 132 -7.71 -14.45 4.73
CA ILE A 132 -7.16 -13.40 5.62
C ILE A 132 -6.14 -14.01 6.58
N VAL A 133 -6.48 -15.13 7.21
CA VAL A 133 -5.55 -15.84 8.12
C VAL A 133 -4.30 -16.28 7.38
N ASN A 134 -4.44 -16.81 6.17
CA ASN A 134 -3.30 -17.24 5.36
C ASN A 134 -2.36 -16.07 5.02
N CYS A 135 -2.88 -14.89 4.75
CA CYS A 135 -2.07 -13.69 4.53
C CYS A 135 -1.25 -13.32 5.76
N SER A 136 -1.78 -13.58 6.95
CA SER A 136 -1.12 -13.22 8.21
C SER A 136 0.07 -14.11 8.56
N LYS A 137 0.16 -15.30 7.96
CA LYS A 137 1.21 -16.29 8.29
C LYS A 137 2.62 -15.84 7.93
N HIS A 138 2.76 -14.91 7.02
CA HIS A 138 4.05 -14.45 6.50
C HIS A 138 4.37 -13.02 6.92
N TYR A 139 3.66 -12.50 7.90
CA TYR A 139 3.92 -11.16 8.41
C TYR A 139 5.20 -11.15 9.25
N HIS A 140 6.03 -10.14 8.99
CA HIS A 140 7.29 -9.93 9.72
C HIS A 140 7.37 -8.49 10.20
#